data_e733f7a2fe7c42f6395f8de85688f3e7
#
_entry.id   e733f7a2fe7c42f6395f8de85688f3e7
#
_cell.length_a   1.000
_cell.length_b   1.000
_cell.length_c   1.000
_cell.angle_alpha   90.00
_cell.angle_beta   90.00
_cell.angle_gamma   90.00
#
_symmetry.space_group_name_H-M   'P 1'
#
loop_
_entity.id
_entity.type
_entity.pdbx_description
1 polymer ?
#
loop_
_entity_poly.entity_id
_entity_poly.type
_entity_poly.pdbx_seq_one_letter_code
_entity_poly.pdbx_strand_id
1 'polypeptide(L)'
;MQNITLIGIDLGKHSFHIHCQDKSGKALLRKKFTRTKLMQFLATCPPSVVVMEACAGAHFMARCISDFGHETKLISPQFVRPFVKSNKNDFVDAEAICEAASRPSMRFVQPRTETQQAMRAXXXXGQRIAHQR
;
A
#
# COMPACT_ATOMS: atom_id res chain seq x y z
N MET A 1 -13.57 13.20 -6.18
CA MET A 1 -12.41 12.33 -6.24
C MET A 1 -11.27 12.90 -7.02
N GLN A 2 -11.51 13.94 -7.71
CA GLN A 2 -10.51 14.44 -8.63
C GLN A 2 -9.26 14.99 -7.97
N ASN A 3 -9.29 15.25 -6.67
CA ASN A 3 -8.12 15.82 -6.00
C ASN A 3 -7.30 14.80 -5.23
N ILE A 4 -7.61 13.52 -5.37
CA ILE A 4 -6.84 12.49 -4.66
C ILE A 4 -5.46 12.39 -5.28
N THR A 5 -4.43 12.48 -4.45
CA THR A 5 -3.06 12.31 -4.91
C THR A 5 -2.34 11.17 -4.19
N LEU A 6 -2.78 10.79 -3.00
CA LEU A 6 -2.12 9.78 -2.20
C LEU A 6 -3.17 8.88 -1.57
N ILE A 7 -2.99 7.58 -1.71
CA ILE A 7 -3.89 6.57 -1.15
C ILE A 7 -3.08 5.59 -0.32
N GLY A 8 -3.42 5.47 0.95
CA GLY A 8 -2.83 4.45 1.81
C GLY A 8 -3.80 3.29 1.95
N ILE A 9 -3.30 2.08 1.77
CA ILE A 9 -4.13 0.89 1.84
C ILE A 9 -3.61 -0.02 2.94
N ASP A 10 -4.49 -0.34 3.89
CA ASP A 10 -4.22 -1.30 4.93
C ASP A 10 -4.78 -2.64 4.47
N LEU A 11 -3.89 -3.58 4.15
CA LEU A 11 -4.28 -4.88 3.60
C LEU A 11 -4.75 -5.80 4.73
N GLY A 12 -6.03 -6.05 4.77
CA GLY A 12 -6.58 -6.99 5.71
C GLY A 12 -6.81 -8.35 5.08
N LYS A 13 -7.27 -9.29 5.88
CA LYS A 13 -7.52 -10.62 5.38
C LYS A 13 -8.73 -10.65 4.45
N HIS A 14 -9.81 -10.03 4.86
CA HIS A 14 -11.05 -10.05 4.07
C HIS A 14 -11.49 -8.67 3.64
N SER A 15 -10.91 -7.64 4.18
CA SER A 15 -11.31 -6.29 3.82
C SER A 15 -10.08 -5.40 3.83
N PHE A 16 -10.21 -4.31 3.11
CA PHE A 16 -9.12 -3.37 2.90
C PHE A 16 -9.61 -2.00 3.31
N HIS A 17 -8.85 -1.34 4.16
CA HIS A 17 -9.19 0.01 4.58
C HIS A 17 -8.32 0.98 3.83
N ILE A 18 -8.93 2.00 3.24
CA ILE A 18 -8.16 2.99 2.52
C ILE A 18 -8.35 4.37 3.13
N HIS A 19 -7.33 5.18 2.95
CA HIS A 19 -7.33 6.58 3.36
C HIS A 19 -6.78 7.35 2.18
N CYS A 20 -7.56 8.26 1.63
CA CYS A 20 -7.16 9.05 0.47
C CYS A 20 -7.02 10.51 0.88
N GLN A 21 -5.99 11.15 0.36
CA GLN A 21 -5.79 12.55 0.67
C GLN A 21 -5.30 13.32 -0.55
N ASP A 22 -5.45 14.65 -0.48
CA ASP A 22 -4.96 15.51 -1.55
C ASP A 22 -3.51 15.88 -1.29
N LYS A 23 -2.96 16.71 -2.15
CA LYS A 23 -1.54 17.02 -2.05
C LYS A 23 -1.20 17.88 -0.83
N SER A 24 -2.18 18.50 -0.23
CA SER A 24 -1.93 19.26 0.99
C SER A 24 -1.99 18.38 2.23
N GLY A 25 -2.37 17.12 2.08
CA GLY A 25 -2.51 16.22 3.20
C GLY A 25 -3.90 16.13 3.78
N LYS A 26 -4.87 16.80 3.16
CA LYS A 26 -6.22 16.79 3.66
C LYS A 26 -6.90 15.47 3.31
N ALA A 27 -7.53 14.84 4.30
CA ALA A 27 -8.25 13.60 4.10
C ALA A 27 -9.49 13.85 3.24
N LEU A 28 -9.63 13.08 2.17
CA LEU A 28 -10.76 13.24 1.26
C LEU A 28 -11.72 12.07 1.34
N LEU A 29 -11.22 10.87 1.64
CA LEU A 29 -12.06 9.69 1.63
C LEU A 29 -11.47 8.65 2.55
N ARG A 30 -12.30 8.00 3.33
CA ARG A 30 -11.94 6.81 4.08
C ARG A 30 -13.00 5.77 3.78
N LYS A 31 -12.57 4.58 3.38
CA LYS A 31 -13.52 3.59 2.95
C LYS A 31 -12.98 2.19 3.19
N LYS A 32 -13.89 1.28 3.46
CA LYS A 32 -13.58 -0.13 3.61
C LYS A 32 -14.11 -0.86 2.39
N PHE A 33 -13.25 -1.68 1.78
CA PHE A 33 -13.60 -2.38 0.55
C PHE A 33 -13.34 -3.86 0.66
N THR A 34 -14.12 -4.65 -0.06
CA THR A 34 -13.68 -5.99 -0.44
C THR A 34 -12.61 -5.85 -1.51
N ARG A 35 -11.93 -6.96 -1.81
CA ARG A 35 -10.90 -6.92 -2.86
C ARG A 35 -11.49 -6.47 -4.19
N THR A 36 -12.63 -7.04 -4.57
CA THR A 36 -13.23 -6.70 -5.86
C THR A 36 -13.59 -5.22 -5.93
N LYS A 37 -14.20 -4.71 -4.86
CA LYS A 37 -14.58 -3.30 -4.85
C LYS A 37 -13.37 -2.38 -4.83
N LEU A 38 -12.31 -2.79 -4.13
CA LEU A 38 -11.08 -2.01 -4.12
C LEU A 38 -10.50 -1.90 -5.53
N MET A 39 -10.45 -3.02 -6.25
CA MET A 39 -9.92 -2.99 -7.60
C MET A 39 -10.78 -2.12 -8.51
N GLN A 40 -12.10 -2.18 -8.36
CA GLN A 40 -12.98 -1.32 -9.14
C GLN A 40 -12.73 0.16 -8.85
N PHE A 41 -12.57 0.49 -7.57
CA PHE A 41 -12.30 1.86 -7.19
C PHE A 41 -10.98 2.34 -7.79
N LEU A 42 -9.94 1.53 -7.67
CA LEU A 42 -8.62 1.94 -8.15
C LEU A 42 -8.55 2.00 -9.67
N ALA A 43 -9.36 1.19 -10.35
CA ALA A 43 -9.40 1.24 -11.81
C ALA A 43 -10.03 2.52 -12.33
N THR A 44 -10.87 3.16 -11.52
CA THR A 44 -11.62 4.33 -11.98
C THR A 44 -11.18 5.63 -11.36
N CYS A 45 -10.41 5.60 -10.27
CA CYS A 45 -10.00 6.87 -9.67
C CYS A 45 -8.81 7.46 -10.45
N PRO A 46 -8.58 8.77 -10.30
CA PRO A 46 -7.47 9.39 -11.04
C PRO A 46 -6.13 8.78 -10.65
N PRO A 47 -5.15 8.79 -11.55
CA PRO A 47 -3.82 8.29 -11.21
C PRO A 47 -3.29 8.94 -9.94
N SER A 48 -2.81 8.11 -9.02
CA SER A 48 -2.41 8.56 -7.69
C SER A 48 -1.19 7.78 -7.26
N VAL A 49 -0.60 8.18 -6.15
CA VAL A 49 0.42 7.38 -5.49
C VAL A 49 -0.30 6.48 -4.49
N VAL A 50 -0.11 5.18 -4.62
CA VAL A 50 -0.75 4.19 -3.75
C VAL A 50 0.33 3.52 -2.92
N VAL A 51 0.16 3.53 -1.61
CA VAL A 51 1.17 3.03 -0.68
C VAL A 51 0.57 1.94 0.18
N MET A 52 1.34 0.87 0.37
CA MET A 52 0.95 -0.25 1.23
C MET A 52 2.14 -0.67 2.07
N GLU A 53 1.89 -1.32 3.20
CA GLU A 53 2.99 -1.92 3.94
C GLU A 53 3.53 -3.12 3.18
N ALA A 54 4.85 -3.24 3.18
CA ALA A 54 5.51 -4.31 2.43
C ALA A 54 5.20 -5.67 3.07
N CYS A 55 4.72 -6.58 2.28
CA CYS A 55 4.48 -7.96 2.65
C CYS A 55 4.28 -8.74 1.35
N ALA A 56 4.21 -10.06 1.45
CA ALA A 56 4.13 -10.86 0.23
C ALA A 56 2.93 -10.49 -0.63
N GLY A 57 1.77 -10.33 0.01
CA GLY A 57 0.57 -9.98 -0.75
C GLY A 57 0.64 -8.60 -1.36
N ALA A 58 1.39 -7.70 -0.73
CA ALA A 58 1.46 -6.33 -1.24
C ALA A 58 2.21 -6.26 -2.57
N HIS A 59 3.19 -7.14 -2.79
CA HIS A 59 3.90 -7.11 -4.07
C HIS A 59 2.97 -7.46 -5.23
N PHE A 60 2.14 -8.48 -5.03
CA PHE A 60 1.16 -8.84 -6.06
C PHE A 60 0.15 -7.72 -6.27
N MET A 61 -0.37 -7.17 -5.18
CA MET A 61 -1.34 -6.09 -5.28
C MET A 61 -0.75 -4.88 -5.98
N ALA A 62 0.51 -4.57 -5.68
CA ALA A 62 1.15 -3.42 -6.30
C ALA A 62 1.24 -3.59 -7.82
N ARG A 63 1.53 -4.81 -8.27
CA ARG A 63 1.58 -5.04 -9.71
C ARG A 63 0.21 -4.82 -10.35
N CYS A 64 -0.84 -5.33 -9.72
CA CYS A 64 -2.18 -5.13 -10.24
C CYS A 64 -2.55 -3.65 -10.27
N ILE A 65 -2.24 -2.95 -9.20
CA ILE A 65 -2.61 -1.54 -9.09
C ILE A 65 -1.82 -0.69 -10.07
N SER A 66 -0.55 -1.03 -10.29
CA SER A 66 0.26 -0.30 -11.27
C SER A 66 -0.33 -0.42 -12.66
N ASP A 67 -0.95 -1.54 -12.97
CA ASP A 67 -1.56 -1.72 -14.28
C ASP A 67 -2.72 -0.76 -14.53
N PHE A 68 -3.30 -0.19 -13.48
CA PHE A 68 -4.34 0.82 -13.62
C PHE A 68 -3.78 2.22 -13.86
N GLY A 69 -2.47 2.37 -13.82
CA GLY A 69 -1.85 3.68 -14.04
C GLY A 69 -1.41 4.40 -12.79
N HIS A 70 -1.53 3.77 -11.62
CA HIS A 70 -1.07 4.39 -10.38
C HIS A 70 0.41 4.12 -10.15
N GLU A 71 1.05 5.01 -9.42
CA GLU A 71 2.40 4.77 -8.94
C GLU A 71 2.30 4.05 -7.61
N THR A 72 2.85 2.85 -7.51
CA THR A 72 2.75 2.09 -6.27
C THR A 72 4.07 2.12 -5.51
N LYS A 73 3.97 2.23 -4.19
CA LYS A 73 5.12 2.21 -3.30
C LYS A 73 4.82 1.30 -2.15
N LEU A 74 5.84 0.60 -1.68
CA LEU A 74 5.72 -0.23 -0.48
C LEU A 74 6.62 0.35 0.60
N ILE A 75 6.15 0.26 1.84
CA ILE A 75 6.88 0.84 2.96
C ILE A 75 7.00 -0.22 4.06
N SER A 76 8.19 -0.32 4.64
CA SER A 76 8.40 -1.29 5.71
C SER A 76 7.51 -0.97 6.90
N PRO A 77 6.90 -1.99 7.52
CA PRO A 77 6.05 -1.75 8.67
C PRO A 77 6.71 -0.97 9.80
N GLN A 78 8.02 -1.16 10.00
CA GLN A 78 8.72 -0.44 11.05
C GLN A 78 8.70 1.06 10.85
N PHE A 79 8.58 1.52 9.60
CA PHE A 79 8.54 2.95 9.33
C PHE A 79 7.13 3.52 9.44
N VAL A 80 6.12 2.67 9.42
CA VAL A 80 4.74 3.11 9.60
C VAL A 80 4.40 3.24 11.09
N ARG A 81 4.93 2.34 11.88
CA ARG A 81 4.54 2.23 13.29
C ARG A 81 4.58 3.53 14.07
N PRO A 82 5.61 4.38 13.91
CA PRO A 82 5.65 5.64 14.67
C PRO A 82 4.49 6.59 14.38
N PHE A 83 3.80 6.39 13.26
CA PHE A 83 2.73 7.29 12.87
C PHE A 83 1.35 6.76 13.21
N VAL A 84 1.27 5.57 13.78
CA VAL A 84 -0.02 4.99 14.17
C VAL A 84 -0.52 5.74 15.39
N LYS A 85 -1.70 6.34 15.26
CA LYS A 85 -2.27 7.11 16.36
C LYS A 85 -2.93 6.20 17.37
N SER A 86 -3.13 6.71 18.56
CA SER A 86 -3.68 5.89 19.63
C SER A 86 -5.20 5.77 19.58
N ASN A 87 -5.88 6.65 18.87
CA ASN A 87 -7.33 6.54 18.80
C ASN A 87 -7.74 5.29 18.05
N LYS A 88 -8.86 4.73 18.47
CA LYS A 88 -9.28 3.42 17.98
C LYS A 88 -10.31 3.57 16.88
N ASN A 89 -9.85 3.57 15.65
CA ASN A 89 -10.78 3.47 14.54
C ASN A 89 -10.13 2.57 13.48
N ASP A 90 -10.93 2.11 12.55
CA ASP A 90 -10.47 1.12 11.59
C ASP A 90 -9.52 1.68 10.56
N PHE A 91 -9.41 2.98 10.47
CA PHE A 91 -8.59 3.62 9.43
C PHE A 91 -7.26 4.13 9.97
N VAL A 92 -6.95 3.84 11.24
CA VAL A 92 -5.75 4.39 11.84
C VAL A 92 -4.48 3.89 11.15
N ASP A 93 -4.49 2.64 10.68
CA ASP A 93 -3.32 2.10 10.00
C ASP A 93 -3.18 2.67 8.59
N ALA A 94 -4.28 2.80 7.86
CA ALA A 94 -4.22 3.38 6.52
C ALA A 94 -3.77 4.84 6.58
N GLU A 95 -4.26 5.56 7.58
CA GLU A 95 -3.84 6.95 7.77
C GLU A 95 -2.35 7.02 8.09
N ALA A 96 -1.86 6.10 8.93
CA ALA A 96 -0.45 6.08 9.30
C ALA A 96 0.43 5.81 8.09
N ILE A 97 -0.03 4.96 7.18
CA ILE A 97 0.71 4.68 5.95
C ILE A 97 0.85 5.97 5.13
N CYS A 98 -0.23 6.74 5.00
CA CYS A 98 -0.16 8.01 4.28
C CYS A 98 0.78 8.99 4.98
N GLU A 99 0.69 9.06 6.29
CA GLU A 99 1.52 9.98 7.05
C GLU A 99 3.00 9.64 6.86
N ALA A 100 3.33 8.37 6.98
CA ALA A 100 4.71 7.93 6.81
C ALA A 100 5.20 8.19 5.39
N ALA A 101 4.37 7.91 4.41
CA ALA A 101 4.74 8.09 3.01
C ALA A 101 4.98 9.54 2.67
N SER A 102 4.40 10.46 3.45
CA SER A 102 4.55 11.88 3.20
C SER A 102 5.86 12.46 3.76
N ARG A 103 6.62 11.69 4.52
CA ARG A 103 7.87 12.18 5.08
C ARG A 103 8.90 12.34 3.97
N PRO A 104 9.66 13.44 3.97
CA PRO A 104 10.56 13.73 2.84
C PRO A 104 11.63 12.69 2.60
N SER A 105 12.15 12.08 3.64
CA SER A 105 13.25 11.12 3.45
C SER A 105 12.82 9.68 3.67
N MET A 106 11.54 9.39 3.50
CA MET A 106 11.06 8.03 3.70
C MET A 106 11.63 7.11 2.63
N ARG A 107 12.08 5.94 3.04
CA ARG A 107 12.60 4.93 2.15
C ARG A 107 11.51 3.94 1.79
N PHE A 108 11.38 3.65 0.51
CA PHE A 108 10.37 2.73 0.03
C PHE A 108 11.01 1.47 -0.51
N VAL A 109 10.25 0.38 -0.43
CA VAL A 109 10.63 -0.90 -1.01
C VAL A 109 10.04 -0.96 -2.40
N GLN A 110 10.85 -1.35 -3.39
CA GLN A 110 10.35 -1.49 -4.75
C GLN A 110 9.49 -2.74 -4.87
N PRO A 111 8.33 -2.65 -5.49
CA PRO A 111 7.53 -3.85 -5.71
C PRO A 111 8.30 -4.83 -6.57
N ARG A 112 8.24 -6.12 -6.19
CA ARG A 112 8.92 -7.15 -6.96
C ARG A 112 8.11 -7.51 -8.19
N THR A 113 8.80 -7.85 -9.26
CA THR A 113 8.14 -8.40 -10.42
C THR A 113 7.62 -9.80 -10.11
N GLU A 114 6.75 -10.28 -10.96
CA GLU A 114 6.22 -11.63 -10.79
C GLU A 114 7.35 -12.67 -10.83
N THR A 115 8.29 -12.48 -11.74
CA THR A 115 9.42 -13.39 -11.85
C THR A 115 10.26 -13.38 -10.59
N GLN A 116 10.52 -12.22 -10.03
CA GLN A 116 11.31 -12.11 -8.81
C GLN A 116 10.64 -12.81 -7.64
N GLN A 117 9.34 -12.67 -7.52
CA GLN A 117 8.62 -13.33 -6.44
C GLN A 117 8.63 -14.85 -6.61
N ALA A 118 8.45 -15.31 -7.84
CA ALA A 118 8.49 -16.75 -8.09
C ALA A 118 9.86 -17.33 -7.78
N MET A 119 10.92 -16.62 -8.11
CA MET A 119 12.28 -17.09 -7.82
C MET A 119 12.53 -17.12 -6.33
N ARG A 120 12.04 -16.16 -5.60
CA ARG A 120 12.18 -16.19 -4.15
C ARG A 120 11.45 -17.36 -3.54
N ALA A 121 10.28 -17.63 -4.04
CA ALA A 121 9.53 -18.79 -3.56
C ALA A 121 10.28 -20.08 -3.79
N UNK A 122 10.81 -20.08 -4.90
CA UNK A 122 11.49 -21.16 -5.23
C UNK A 122 12.67 -21.36 -4.51
N UNK A 123 13.07 -20.63 -4.39
CA UNK A 123 14.19 -20.56 -3.76
C UNK A 123 14.06 -20.87 -2.45
N UNK A 124 13.20 -20.57 -2.25
CA UNK A 124 12.98 -20.79 -1.09
C UNK A 124 12.94 -22.01 -0.81
N UNK A 125 12.52 -22.30 -1.50
CA UNK A 125 12.56 -23.32 -1.27
C UNK A 125 13.57 -23.63 -0.92
N GLY A 126 14.24 -23.12 -1.24
CA GLY A 126 15.35 -23.27 -0.79
C GLY A 126 15.84 -22.21 0.05
N GLN A 127 15.97 -21.51 0.11
CA GLN A 127 16.60 -20.80 0.73
C GLN A 127 16.37 -19.74 1.12
N ARG A 128 16.33 -19.35 1.33
CA ARG A 128 16.25 -18.53 1.81
C ARG A 128 16.04 -17.64 1.66
N ILE A 129 15.88 -17.26 1.44
CA ILE A 129 15.72 -16.38 1.13
C ILE A 129 15.38 -15.50 1.67
N ALA A 130 15.05 -15.44 2.05
CA ALA A 130 14.66 -14.80 2.79
C ALA A 130 15.25 -13.63 3.01
N HIS A 131 15.85 -13.39 3.23
CA HIS A 131 16.39 -12.34 3.59
C HIS A 131 16.40 -11.37 2.61
N GLN A 132 16.08 -11.40 1.92
CA GLN A 132 16.10 -10.56 1.16
C GLN A 132 15.31 -9.58 1.27
N ARG A 133 15.16 -8.95 1.62
CA ARG A 133 14.53 -8.09 1.72
C ARG A 133 14.66 -7.42 1.88
#